data_2a498ffbc95d0db5ed70456007e7e79f
#
_entry.id   2a498ffbc95d0db5ed70456007e7e79f
#
_cell.length_a   1.000
_cell.length_b   1.000
_cell.length_c   1.000
_cell.angle_alpha   90.00
_cell.angle_beta   90.00
_cell.angle_gamma   90.00
#
_symmetry.space_group_name_H-M   'P 1'
#
loop_
_entity.id
_entity.type
_entity.pdbx_description
1 polymer ?
#
loop_
_entity_poly.entity_id
_entity_poly.type
_entity_poly.pdbx_seq_one_letter_code
_entity_poly.pdbx_strand_id
1 'polypeptide(L)'
;MRHGAVAYFDDAGRPVAPDDVPLTGEGREQAAAARELLADVSLDRVIASGLPRTAQTAALVAPDHVIETWPELKEITGTKLSSIPAAELEEAFVHAFRGVVPNDKQFLGGETIGALFDRVVPALERLVADNAWDIALVVAHGAVNRAILSYVLTGERTFLGRFEQAPGCLNVLDVGGAEAPEWIVRAVNVAPVDLVHRSTRQTTMEQYWDQYRSPVGPETDTG
;
A
#
# COMPACT_ATOMS: atom_id res chain seq x y z
N MET A 1 -5.75 3.80 -3.62
CA MET A 1 -4.49 4.54 -3.33
C MET A 1 -3.70 3.84 -2.25
N ARG A 2 -2.37 4.02 -2.17
CA ARG A 2 -1.57 3.59 -1.02
C ARG A 2 -1.59 4.70 0.05
N HIS A 3 -1.56 4.34 1.34
CA HIS A 3 -1.38 5.29 2.43
C HIS A 3 -0.08 6.11 2.26
N GLY A 4 -0.03 7.30 2.85
CA GLY A 4 1.17 8.16 2.87
C GLY A 4 2.34 7.54 3.64
N ALA A 5 3.50 8.17 3.59
CA ALA A 5 4.73 7.70 4.22
C ALA A 5 4.57 7.50 5.74
N VAL A 6 5.23 6.47 6.25
CA VAL A 6 5.28 6.08 7.67
C VAL A 6 6.71 5.70 8.06
N ALA A 7 7.02 5.74 9.36
CA ALA A 7 8.29 5.27 9.90
C ALA A 7 8.07 3.95 10.66
N TYR A 8 8.63 2.86 10.14
CA TYR A 8 8.59 1.55 10.81
C TYR A 8 9.71 1.34 11.83
N PHE A 9 10.57 2.33 11.97
CA PHE A 9 11.66 2.35 12.95
C PHE A 9 11.59 3.64 13.74
N ASP A 10 11.89 3.57 15.04
CA ASP A 10 12.01 4.76 15.89
C ASP A 10 13.38 5.45 15.66
N ASP A 11 13.60 6.60 16.33
CA ASP A 11 14.83 7.37 16.21
C ASP A 11 16.09 6.60 16.65
N ALA A 12 15.92 5.51 17.40
CA ALA A 12 17.00 4.59 17.78
C ALA A 12 17.15 3.40 16.81
N GLY A 13 16.42 3.39 15.67
CA GLY A 13 16.44 2.33 14.69
C GLY A 13 15.74 1.03 15.14
N ARG A 14 14.90 1.07 16.17
CA ARG A 14 14.17 -0.09 16.66
C ARG A 14 12.85 -0.22 15.92
N PRO A 15 12.47 -1.46 15.48
CA PRO A 15 11.17 -1.67 14.85
C PRO A 15 9.99 -1.24 15.72
N VAL A 16 9.06 -0.49 15.14
CA VAL A 16 7.77 -0.14 15.72
C VAL A 16 6.73 -1.18 15.29
N ALA A 17 5.74 -1.45 16.13
CA ALA A 17 4.65 -2.37 15.79
C ALA A 17 3.93 -1.87 14.53
N PRO A 18 3.90 -2.64 13.42
CA PRO A 18 3.44 -2.15 12.12
C PRO A 18 1.96 -1.79 12.10
N ASP A 19 1.15 -2.32 13.04
CA ASP A 19 -0.27 -2.03 13.10
C ASP A 19 -0.58 -0.64 13.70
N ASP A 20 0.33 -0.08 14.50
CA ASP A 20 0.12 1.18 15.24
C ASP A 20 0.83 2.39 14.61
N VAL A 21 1.47 2.20 13.44
CA VAL A 21 2.29 3.24 12.82
C VAL A 21 1.44 4.33 12.18
N PRO A 22 1.56 5.61 12.63
CA PRO A 22 0.88 6.75 12.02
C PRO A 22 1.64 7.30 10.81
N LEU A 23 1.04 8.25 10.09
CA LEU A 23 1.70 9.01 9.05
C LEU A 23 2.82 9.90 9.62
N THR A 24 3.91 9.99 8.87
CA THR A 24 4.95 11.01 9.08
C THR A 24 4.47 12.39 8.59
N GLY A 25 5.28 13.44 8.78
CA GLY A 25 5.06 14.75 8.15
C GLY A 25 4.96 14.63 6.64
N GLU A 26 5.93 13.94 6.03
CA GLU A 26 5.93 13.65 4.59
C GLU A 26 4.66 12.90 4.15
N GLY A 27 4.23 11.89 4.91
CA GLY A 27 3.00 11.15 4.61
C GLY A 27 1.75 12.01 4.61
N ARG A 28 1.69 13.05 5.47
CA ARG A 28 0.60 14.03 5.48
C ARG A 28 0.65 14.96 4.27
N GLU A 29 1.84 15.39 3.85
CA GLU A 29 2.03 16.19 2.63
C GLU A 29 1.63 15.41 1.38
N GLN A 30 1.98 14.12 1.31
CA GLN A 30 1.55 13.23 0.22
C GLN A 30 0.03 13.09 0.18
N ALA A 31 -0.62 12.93 1.32
CA ALA A 31 -2.08 12.88 1.40
C ALA A 31 -2.74 14.20 1.00
N ALA A 32 -2.17 15.35 1.40
CA ALA A 32 -2.65 16.66 1.00
C ALA A 32 -2.53 16.87 -0.52
N ALA A 33 -1.39 16.50 -1.11
CA ALA A 33 -1.19 16.59 -2.56
C ALA A 33 -2.16 15.65 -3.33
N ALA A 34 -2.47 14.46 -2.79
CA ALA A 34 -3.47 13.57 -3.36
C ALA A 34 -4.89 14.19 -3.29
N ARG A 35 -5.22 14.89 -2.20
CA ARG A 35 -6.47 15.64 -2.08
C ARG A 35 -6.60 16.73 -3.16
N GLU A 36 -5.52 17.50 -3.40
CA GLU A 36 -5.51 18.52 -4.45
C GLU A 36 -5.72 17.91 -5.84
N LEU A 37 -5.08 16.76 -6.11
CA LEU A 37 -5.24 16.03 -7.37
C LEU A 37 -6.67 15.50 -7.57
N LEU A 38 -7.38 15.21 -6.50
CA LEU A 38 -8.77 14.72 -6.51
C LEU A 38 -9.81 15.82 -6.25
N ALA A 39 -9.43 17.11 -6.25
CA ALA A 39 -10.31 18.20 -5.85
C ALA A 39 -11.61 18.32 -6.68
N ASP A 40 -11.53 17.98 -7.97
CA ASP A 40 -12.67 18.00 -8.90
C ASP A 40 -13.36 16.62 -9.04
N VAL A 41 -13.01 15.66 -8.21
CA VAL A 41 -13.58 14.30 -8.23
C VAL A 41 -14.64 14.17 -7.15
N SER A 42 -15.88 13.91 -7.55
CA SER A 42 -16.97 13.61 -6.60
C SER A 42 -16.86 12.16 -6.14
N LEU A 43 -16.44 11.96 -4.90
CA LEU A 43 -16.35 10.62 -4.31
C LEU A 43 -17.71 10.23 -3.69
N ASP A 44 -18.19 9.01 -3.96
CA ASP A 44 -19.39 8.46 -3.34
C ASP A 44 -19.06 7.62 -2.11
N ARG A 45 -17.91 6.95 -2.13
CA ARG A 45 -17.46 6.09 -1.02
C ARG A 45 -15.99 6.29 -0.73
N VAL A 46 -15.64 6.22 0.55
CA VAL A 46 -14.26 6.23 1.03
C VAL A 46 -14.04 5.04 1.96
N ILE A 47 -13.14 4.15 1.57
CA ILE A 47 -12.87 2.89 2.25
C ILE A 47 -11.41 2.85 2.70
N ALA A 48 -11.16 2.41 3.92
CA ALA A 48 -9.81 2.22 4.47
C ALA A 48 -9.69 0.86 5.16
N SER A 49 -8.46 0.35 5.31
CA SER A 49 -8.22 -0.94 5.98
C SER A 49 -8.46 -0.92 7.50
N GLY A 50 -8.56 0.28 8.08
CA GLY A 50 -8.70 0.50 9.53
C GLY A 50 -7.37 0.65 10.27
N LEU A 51 -6.22 0.43 9.65
CA LEU A 51 -4.93 0.75 10.27
C LEU A 51 -4.73 2.28 10.34
N PRO A 52 -4.06 2.81 11.39
CA PRO A 52 -3.94 4.26 11.62
C PRO A 52 -3.50 5.04 10.37
N ARG A 53 -2.49 4.55 9.66
CA ARG A 53 -1.95 5.19 8.46
C ARG A 53 -2.96 5.28 7.31
N THR A 54 -3.83 4.28 7.12
CA THR A 54 -4.86 4.32 6.07
C THR A 54 -6.03 5.21 6.47
N ALA A 55 -6.45 5.15 7.74
CA ALA A 55 -7.50 6.02 8.28
C ALA A 55 -7.09 7.50 8.23
N GLN A 56 -5.85 7.81 8.63
CA GLN A 56 -5.31 9.18 8.57
C GLN A 56 -5.17 9.68 7.13
N THR A 57 -4.71 8.82 6.20
CA THR A 57 -4.64 9.19 4.78
C THR A 57 -6.03 9.48 4.23
N ALA A 58 -7.00 8.60 4.48
CA ALA A 58 -8.37 8.77 4.01
C ALA A 58 -9.01 10.06 4.57
N ALA A 59 -8.82 10.34 5.87
CA ALA A 59 -9.35 11.56 6.50
C ALA A 59 -8.72 12.85 5.94
N LEU A 60 -7.45 12.81 5.53
CA LEU A 60 -6.78 13.96 4.91
C LEU A 60 -7.20 14.17 3.45
N VAL A 61 -7.38 13.09 2.69
CA VAL A 61 -7.77 13.14 1.28
C VAL A 61 -9.26 13.49 1.11
N ALA A 62 -10.13 12.93 1.94
CA ALA A 62 -11.57 13.08 1.85
C ALA A 62 -12.19 13.44 3.21
N PRO A 63 -11.92 14.66 3.75
CA PRO A 63 -12.27 15.04 5.12
C PRO A 63 -13.77 15.10 5.39
N ASP A 64 -14.57 15.31 4.36
CA ASP A 64 -16.04 15.47 4.48
C ASP A 64 -16.79 14.14 4.31
N HIS A 65 -16.06 13.01 4.15
CA HIS A 65 -16.66 11.70 3.93
C HIS A 65 -16.62 10.82 5.18
N VAL A 66 -17.63 9.96 5.32
CA VAL A 66 -17.59 8.85 6.26
C VAL A 66 -16.63 7.79 5.72
N ILE A 67 -15.64 7.40 6.53
CA ILE A 67 -14.66 6.39 6.14
C ILE A 67 -15.15 5.02 6.59
N GLU A 68 -15.42 4.16 5.63
CA GLU A 68 -15.74 2.75 5.89
C GLU A 68 -14.47 1.97 6.23
N THR A 69 -14.56 1.10 7.23
CA THR A 69 -13.44 0.25 7.63
C THR A 69 -13.61 -1.17 7.10
N TRP A 70 -12.68 -1.60 6.25
CA TRP A 70 -12.65 -2.93 5.67
C TRP A 70 -11.38 -3.69 6.07
N PRO A 71 -11.40 -4.51 7.14
CA PRO A 71 -10.23 -5.20 7.65
C PRO A 71 -9.57 -6.16 6.66
N GLU A 72 -10.32 -6.63 5.67
CA GLU A 72 -9.83 -7.48 4.58
C GLU A 72 -8.75 -6.77 3.73
N LEU A 73 -8.71 -5.44 3.79
CA LEU A 73 -7.72 -4.61 3.08
C LEU A 73 -6.49 -4.26 3.91
N LYS A 74 -6.28 -4.86 5.10
CA LYS A 74 -5.05 -4.69 5.87
C LYS A 74 -3.83 -5.18 5.10
N GLU A 75 -2.65 -4.62 5.41
CA GLU A 75 -1.40 -5.03 4.76
C GLU A 75 -1.08 -6.51 5.02
N ILE A 76 -0.33 -7.12 4.11
CA ILE A 76 0.21 -8.46 4.29
C ILE A 76 1.06 -8.51 5.56
N THR A 77 0.87 -9.56 6.35
CA THR A 77 1.55 -9.69 7.64
C THR A 77 2.79 -10.57 7.54
N GLY A 78 3.90 -10.07 8.09
CA GLY A 78 5.12 -10.85 8.31
C GLY A 78 5.25 -11.32 9.76
N THR A 79 6.25 -12.14 10.02
CA THR A 79 6.70 -12.46 11.38
C THR A 79 7.72 -11.42 11.87
N LYS A 80 8.22 -11.58 13.10
CA LYS A 80 9.30 -10.73 13.61
C LYS A 80 10.57 -10.95 12.76
N LEU A 81 11.20 -9.87 12.31
CA LEU A 81 12.43 -9.93 11.53
C LEU A 81 13.54 -10.75 12.20
N SER A 82 13.57 -10.72 13.54
CA SER A 82 14.51 -11.52 14.33
C SER A 82 14.31 -13.05 14.24
N SER A 83 13.18 -13.51 13.69
CA SER A 83 12.93 -14.93 13.44
C SER A 83 13.47 -15.43 12.09
N ILE A 84 13.95 -14.52 11.23
CA ILE A 84 14.52 -14.83 9.93
C ILE A 84 16.05 -14.87 10.06
N PRO A 85 16.73 -15.92 9.54
CA PRO A 85 18.19 -15.96 9.55
C PRO A 85 18.80 -14.72 8.91
N ALA A 86 19.83 -14.12 9.52
CA ALA A 86 20.44 -12.88 9.03
C ALA A 86 20.93 -12.96 7.58
N ALA A 87 21.39 -14.14 7.15
CA ALA A 87 21.85 -14.39 5.77
C ALA A 87 20.69 -14.39 4.74
N GLU A 88 19.45 -14.62 5.18
CA GLU A 88 18.25 -14.70 4.33
C GLU A 88 17.41 -13.41 4.39
N LEU A 89 17.70 -12.52 5.34
CA LEU A 89 16.86 -11.38 5.67
C LEU A 89 16.76 -10.38 4.51
N GLU A 90 17.87 -10.09 3.83
CA GLU A 90 17.87 -9.19 2.66
C GLU A 90 17.02 -9.75 1.52
N GLU A 91 17.21 -11.02 1.18
CA GLU A 91 16.42 -11.70 0.13
C GLU A 91 14.93 -11.75 0.52
N ALA A 92 14.62 -12.08 1.76
CA ALA A 92 13.24 -12.16 2.24
C ALA A 92 12.55 -10.78 2.27
N PHE A 93 13.30 -9.70 2.45
CA PHE A 93 12.78 -8.34 2.58
C PHE A 93 12.79 -7.60 1.25
N VAL A 94 13.96 -7.37 0.66
CA VAL A 94 14.13 -6.55 -0.56
C VAL A 94 13.54 -7.24 -1.77
N HIS A 95 13.64 -8.57 -1.84
CA HIS A 95 13.18 -9.37 -2.98
C HIS A 95 11.86 -10.11 -2.72
N ALA A 96 11.14 -9.74 -1.64
CA ALA A 96 9.85 -10.33 -1.29
C ALA A 96 8.85 -10.32 -2.46
N PHE A 97 8.88 -9.27 -3.28
CA PHE A 97 7.98 -9.07 -4.41
C PHE A 97 8.69 -9.08 -5.76
N ARG A 98 9.72 -9.91 -5.93
CA ARG A 98 10.47 -9.98 -7.20
C ARG A 98 9.72 -10.79 -8.26
N GLY A 99 9.40 -10.15 -9.38
CA GLY A 99 8.79 -10.83 -10.56
C GLY A 99 7.35 -11.26 -10.32
N VAL A 100 7.01 -12.46 -10.79
CA VAL A 100 5.75 -13.14 -10.46
C VAL A 100 5.98 -13.94 -9.19
N VAL A 101 5.22 -13.63 -8.14
CA VAL A 101 5.39 -14.27 -6.83
C VAL A 101 4.39 -15.42 -6.67
N PRO A 102 4.85 -16.64 -6.35
CA PRO A 102 3.97 -17.79 -6.13
C PRO A 102 3.00 -17.60 -4.97
N ASN A 103 1.81 -18.20 -5.06
CA ASN A 103 0.77 -18.08 -4.04
C ASN A 103 1.14 -18.69 -2.68
N ASP A 104 2.02 -19.68 -2.65
CA ASP A 104 2.53 -20.32 -1.43
C ASP A 104 3.70 -19.54 -0.78
N LYS A 105 4.24 -18.54 -1.47
CA LYS A 105 5.32 -17.71 -0.92
C LYS A 105 4.81 -16.91 0.27
N GLN A 106 5.47 -17.07 1.41
CA GLN A 106 5.22 -16.29 2.62
C GLN A 106 5.95 -14.94 2.57
N PHE A 107 5.26 -13.89 2.98
CA PHE A 107 5.89 -12.59 3.23
C PHE A 107 6.56 -12.61 4.61
N LEU A 108 7.88 -12.49 4.65
CA LEU A 108 8.67 -12.50 5.89
C LEU A 108 8.27 -13.63 6.86
N GLY A 109 8.01 -14.83 6.33
CA GLY A 109 7.61 -15.99 7.13
C GLY A 109 6.19 -15.95 7.73
N GLY A 110 5.38 -14.96 7.34
CA GLY A 110 4.00 -14.79 7.80
C GLY A 110 2.95 -15.19 6.77
N GLU A 111 2.05 -14.28 6.43
CA GLU A 111 0.95 -14.51 5.49
C GLU A 111 1.47 -14.89 4.10
N THR A 112 0.81 -15.84 3.44
CA THR A 112 1.12 -16.20 2.06
C THR A 112 0.46 -15.23 1.07
N ILE A 113 1.01 -15.14 -0.15
CA ILE A 113 0.39 -14.39 -1.25
C ILE A 113 -1.02 -14.94 -1.55
N GLY A 114 -1.21 -16.25 -1.47
CA GLY A 114 -2.52 -16.88 -1.64
C GLY A 114 -3.54 -16.41 -0.61
N ALA A 115 -3.16 -16.38 0.67
CA ALA A 115 -4.01 -15.88 1.75
C ALA A 115 -4.36 -14.39 1.59
N LEU A 116 -3.41 -13.59 1.10
CA LEU A 116 -3.68 -12.19 0.73
C LEU A 116 -4.78 -12.09 -0.34
N PHE A 117 -4.70 -12.88 -1.41
CA PHE A 117 -5.75 -12.94 -2.43
C PHE A 117 -7.08 -13.43 -1.88
N ASP A 118 -7.08 -14.43 -0.96
CA ASP A 118 -8.29 -15.00 -0.36
C ASP A 118 -9.15 -13.96 0.36
N ARG A 119 -8.54 -12.88 0.88
CA ARG A 119 -9.28 -11.82 1.55
C ARG A 119 -9.50 -10.58 0.70
N VAL A 120 -8.54 -10.23 -0.19
CA VAL A 120 -8.59 -8.99 -0.99
C VAL A 120 -9.55 -9.12 -2.16
N VAL A 121 -9.51 -10.25 -2.89
CA VAL A 121 -10.35 -10.44 -4.09
C VAL A 121 -11.85 -10.44 -3.73
N PRO A 122 -12.33 -11.20 -2.74
CA PRO A 122 -13.74 -11.13 -2.34
C PRO A 122 -14.18 -9.75 -1.85
N ALA A 123 -13.28 -8.99 -1.21
CA ALA A 123 -13.56 -7.61 -0.82
C ALA A 123 -13.73 -6.69 -2.03
N LEU A 124 -12.87 -6.83 -3.05
CA LEU A 124 -12.98 -6.10 -4.31
C LEU A 124 -14.27 -6.47 -5.06
N GLU A 125 -14.58 -7.77 -5.17
CA GLU A 125 -15.82 -8.25 -5.82
C GLU A 125 -17.07 -7.73 -5.11
N ARG A 126 -17.07 -7.70 -3.78
CA ARG A 126 -18.15 -7.10 -2.98
C ARG A 126 -18.33 -5.60 -3.27
N LEU A 127 -17.23 -4.86 -3.43
CA LEU A 127 -17.28 -3.44 -3.80
C LEU A 127 -17.94 -3.25 -5.17
N VAL A 128 -17.53 -4.05 -6.14
CA VAL A 128 -18.02 -3.95 -7.53
C VAL A 128 -19.47 -4.44 -7.66
N ALA A 129 -19.89 -5.40 -6.85
CA ALA A 129 -21.27 -5.88 -6.84
C ALA A 129 -22.29 -4.85 -6.27
N ASP A 130 -21.80 -3.82 -5.58
CA ASP A 130 -22.64 -2.73 -5.06
C ASP A 130 -22.77 -1.63 -6.11
N ASN A 131 -23.98 -1.41 -6.60
CA ASN A 131 -24.29 -0.41 -7.64
C ASN A 131 -24.61 0.98 -7.04
N ALA A 132 -24.32 1.23 -5.77
CA ALA A 132 -24.66 2.47 -5.08
C ALA A 132 -23.57 3.55 -5.18
N TRP A 133 -22.58 3.38 -6.03
CA TRP A 133 -21.48 4.32 -6.22
C TRP A 133 -21.00 4.38 -7.67
N ASP A 134 -20.52 5.54 -8.09
CA ASP A 134 -19.82 5.75 -9.36
C ASP A 134 -18.31 5.85 -9.15
N ILE A 135 -17.87 6.52 -8.05
CA ILE A 135 -16.45 6.70 -7.75
C ILE A 135 -16.18 6.35 -6.28
N ALA A 136 -15.39 5.31 -6.05
CA ALA A 136 -14.95 4.87 -4.73
C ALA A 136 -13.44 5.10 -4.53
N LEU A 137 -13.06 5.75 -3.43
CA LEU A 137 -11.66 5.84 -2.99
C LEU A 137 -11.36 4.71 -2.01
N VAL A 138 -10.45 3.84 -2.38
CA VAL A 138 -9.92 2.77 -1.50
C VAL A 138 -8.51 3.12 -1.06
N VAL A 139 -8.31 3.34 0.25
CA VAL A 139 -7.00 3.62 0.84
C VAL A 139 -6.48 2.35 1.50
N ALA A 140 -5.48 1.75 0.88
CA ALA A 140 -4.91 0.47 1.27
C ALA A 140 -3.36 0.53 1.35
N HIS A 141 -2.68 -0.57 1.04
CA HIS A 141 -1.27 -0.80 1.30
C HIS A 141 -0.54 -1.31 0.05
N GLY A 142 0.78 -1.43 0.16
CA GLY A 142 1.64 -1.79 -0.96
C GLY A 142 1.35 -3.17 -1.54
N ALA A 143 1.24 -4.22 -0.72
CA ALA A 143 0.96 -5.57 -1.21
C ALA A 143 -0.52 -5.73 -1.62
N VAL A 144 -1.45 -5.12 -0.88
CA VAL A 144 -2.88 -5.12 -1.23
C VAL A 144 -3.12 -4.50 -2.60
N ASN A 145 -2.55 -3.32 -2.87
CA ASN A 145 -2.67 -2.67 -4.17
C ASN A 145 -2.06 -3.52 -5.30
N ARG A 146 -0.91 -4.17 -5.05
CA ARG A 146 -0.32 -5.10 -6.00
C ARG A 146 -1.24 -6.29 -6.29
N ALA A 147 -1.88 -6.86 -5.26
CA ALA A 147 -2.84 -7.95 -5.42
C ALA A 147 -4.04 -7.51 -6.27
N ILE A 148 -4.63 -6.35 -5.99
CA ILE A 148 -5.74 -5.78 -6.77
C ILE A 148 -5.31 -5.55 -8.23
N LEU A 149 -4.19 -4.83 -8.47
CA LEU A 149 -3.68 -4.56 -9.81
C LEU A 149 -3.39 -5.84 -10.58
N SER A 150 -2.81 -6.82 -9.91
CA SER A 150 -2.51 -8.12 -10.52
C SER A 150 -3.77 -8.84 -10.95
N TYR A 151 -4.77 -8.90 -10.07
CA TYR A 151 -6.05 -9.56 -10.34
C TYR A 151 -6.81 -8.87 -11.49
N VAL A 152 -6.92 -7.55 -11.48
CA VAL A 152 -7.65 -6.83 -12.53
C VAL A 152 -6.98 -6.91 -13.90
N LEU A 153 -5.64 -7.05 -13.95
CA LEU A 153 -4.91 -7.19 -15.20
C LEU A 153 -4.94 -8.60 -15.79
N THR A 154 -4.95 -9.62 -14.93
CA THR A 154 -4.79 -11.01 -15.39
C THR A 154 -6.09 -11.79 -15.35
N GLY A 155 -7.08 -11.36 -14.57
CA GLY A 155 -8.28 -12.15 -14.25
C GLY A 155 -7.98 -13.33 -13.31
N GLU A 156 -6.74 -13.45 -12.84
CA GLU A 156 -6.23 -14.60 -12.07
C GLU A 156 -5.51 -14.16 -10.79
N ARG A 157 -5.27 -15.12 -9.90
CA ARG A 157 -4.51 -14.93 -8.65
C ARG A 157 -2.99 -15.03 -8.93
N THR A 158 -2.53 -14.23 -9.88
CA THR A 158 -1.12 -14.14 -10.31
C THR A 158 -0.52 -12.86 -9.77
N PHE A 159 0.31 -12.94 -8.72
CA PHE A 159 0.85 -11.76 -8.06
C PHE A 159 2.03 -11.15 -8.84
N LEU A 160 1.81 -9.98 -9.43
CA LEU A 160 2.80 -9.22 -10.19
C LEU A 160 3.55 -8.26 -9.24
N GLY A 161 4.61 -8.73 -8.62
CA GLY A 161 5.29 -8.01 -7.55
C GLY A 161 6.05 -6.76 -7.99
N ARG A 162 6.31 -6.58 -9.30
CA ARG A 162 7.07 -5.42 -9.83
C ARG A 162 6.24 -4.13 -9.98
N PHE A 163 4.95 -4.16 -9.64
CA PHE A 163 4.22 -2.92 -9.51
C PHE A 163 4.74 -2.15 -8.31
N GLU A 164 5.57 -1.14 -8.53
CA GLU A 164 5.91 -0.23 -7.44
C GLU A 164 4.66 0.52 -6.98
N GLN A 165 4.60 0.75 -5.70
CA GLN A 165 3.54 1.49 -5.04
C GLN A 165 4.21 2.50 -4.10
N ALA A 166 4.45 3.71 -4.59
CA ALA A 166 5.00 4.79 -3.77
C ALA A 166 4.02 5.20 -2.65
N PRO A 167 4.49 5.65 -1.50
CA PRO A 167 3.61 6.21 -0.48
C PRO A 167 2.74 7.35 -1.04
N GLY A 168 1.44 7.34 -0.74
CA GLY A 168 0.49 8.32 -1.26
C GLY A 168 0.12 8.18 -2.73
N CYS A 169 0.61 7.17 -3.46
CA CYS A 169 0.31 6.99 -4.87
C CYS A 169 -1.15 6.62 -5.13
N LEU A 170 -1.64 7.06 -6.28
CA LEU A 170 -2.94 6.72 -6.81
C LEU A 170 -2.82 5.66 -7.92
N ASN A 171 -3.77 4.74 -7.93
CA ASN A 171 -4.04 3.86 -9.05
C ASN A 171 -5.49 4.11 -9.47
N VAL A 172 -5.74 4.25 -10.76
CA VAL A 172 -7.08 4.52 -11.30
C VAL A 172 -7.52 3.32 -12.11
N LEU A 173 -8.64 2.75 -11.73
CA LEU A 173 -9.23 1.56 -12.31
C LEU A 173 -10.69 1.86 -12.65
N ASP A 174 -11.09 1.62 -13.90
CA ASP A 174 -12.49 1.59 -14.26
C ASP A 174 -12.99 0.14 -14.21
N VAL A 175 -14.22 -0.02 -13.81
CA VAL A 175 -14.92 -1.29 -13.87
C VAL A 175 -16.28 -1.09 -14.53
N GLY A 176 -16.62 -1.97 -15.46
CA GLY A 176 -17.89 -1.99 -16.18
C GLY A 176 -18.25 -3.41 -16.58
N GLY A 177 -19.19 -3.54 -17.51
CA GLY A 177 -19.63 -4.82 -18.04
C GLY A 177 -21.02 -5.23 -17.52
N ALA A 178 -21.89 -5.64 -18.48
CA ALA A 178 -23.27 -6.00 -18.15
C ALA A 178 -23.43 -7.42 -17.59
N GLU A 179 -22.51 -8.33 -17.91
CA GLU A 179 -22.59 -9.74 -17.53
C GLU A 179 -21.46 -10.15 -16.56
N ALA A 180 -20.27 -9.52 -16.68
CA ALA A 180 -19.12 -9.76 -15.83
C ALA A 180 -18.31 -8.46 -15.70
N PRO A 181 -17.60 -8.24 -14.58
CA PRO A 181 -16.74 -7.08 -14.43
C PRO A 181 -15.65 -7.04 -15.51
N GLU A 182 -15.65 -5.99 -16.32
CA GLU A 182 -14.56 -5.64 -17.22
C GLU A 182 -13.72 -4.54 -16.60
N TRP A 183 -12.43 -4.76 -16.47
CA TRP A 183 -11.51 -3.83 -15.85
C TRP A 183 -10.67 -3.09 -16.87
N ILE A 184 -10.52 -1.78 -16.68
CA ILE A 184 -9.58 -0.95 -17.42
C ILE A 184 -8.64 -0.26 -16.44
N VAL A 185 -7.34 -0.52 -16.56
CA VAL A 185 -6.32 0.17 -15.77
C VAL A 185 -5.98 1.49 -16.45
N ARG A 186 -6.37 2.62 -15.87
CA ARG A 186 -6.13 3.98 -16.41
C ARG A 186 -4.80 4.55 -15.97
N ALA A 187 -4.41 4.30 -14.72
CA ALA A 187 -3.15 4.79 -14.18
C ALA A 187 -2.66 3.88 -13.06
N VAL A 188 -1.34 3.78 -12.93
CA VAL A 188 -0.68 3.01 -11.86
C VAL A 188 0.44 3.83 -11.26
N ASN A 189 0.53 3.82 -9.92
CA ASN A 189 1.60 4.44 -9.16
C ASN A 189 1.79 5.93 -9.45
N VAL A 190 0.72 6.69 -9.63
CA VAL A 190 0.79 8.14 -9.80
C VAL A 190 1.08 8.77 -8.44
N ALA A 191 2.33 9.19 -8.23
CA ALA A 191 2.78 9.85 -7.01
C ALA A 191 2.62 11.38 -7.15
N PRO A 192 1.70 12.03 -6.42
CA PRO A 192 1.43 13.47 -6.61
C PRO A 192 2.61 14.37 -6.32
N VAL A 193 3.49 13.97 -5.40
CA VAL A 193 4.65 14.78 -4.95
C VAL A 193 5.88 14.56 -5.82
N ASP A 194 6.16 13.33 -6.24
CA ASP A 194 7.34 12.97 -7.04
C ASP A 194 6.98 11.99 -8.16
N LEU A 195 6.28 12.48 -9.18
CA LEU A 195 5.74 11.68 -10.28
C LEU A 195 6.78 10.81 -10.99
N VAL A 196 8.01 11.27 -11.10
CA VAL A 196 9.09 10.57 -11.83
C VAL A 196 10.17 10.01 -10.91
N HIS A 197 9.92 10.02 -9.61
CA HIS A 197 10.83 9.50 -8.58
C HIS A 197 12.26 10.01 -8.71
N ARG A 198 12.41 11.35 -8.80
CA ARG A 198 13.73 12.00 -8.92
C ARG A 198 14.55 11.89 -7.65
N SER A 199 13.87 11.95 -6.51
CA SER A 199 14.50 11.91 -5.18
C SER A 199 15.14 10.56 -4.87
N THR A 200 14.53 9.48 -5.37
CA THR A 200 15.08 8.13 -5.19
C THR A 200 14.70 7.20 -6.34
N ARG A 201 15.61 6.29 -6.69
CA ARG A 201 15.37 5.18 -7.62
C ARG A 201 15.15 3.85 -6.89
N GLN A 202 15.19 3.88 -5.58
CA GLN A 202 14.95 2.72 -4.74
C GLN A 202 13.47 2.41 -4.65
N THR A 203 13.16 1.13 -4.60
CA THR A 203 11.82 0.67 -4.23
C THR A 203 11.57 0.95 -2.74
N THR A 204 10.33 0.99 -2.34
CA THR A 204 9.97 1.15 -0.93
C THR A 204 10.61 0.08 -0.02
N MET A 205 10.74 -1.16 -0.52
CA MET A 205 11.35 -2.24 0.25
C MET A 205 12.87 -2.05 0.43
N GLU A 206 13.56 -1.53 -0.59
CA GLU A 206 14.97 -1.15 -0.48
C GLU A 206 15.18 0.00 0.50
N GLN A 207 14.31 1.02 0.49
CA GLN A 207 14.37 2.13 1.45
C GLN A 207 14.18 1.64 2.89
N TYR A 208 13.21 0.75 3.15
CA TYR A 208 13.01 0.17 4.48
C TYR A 208 14.18 -0.73 4.90
N TRP A 209 14.81 -1.42 3.95
CA TRP A 209 15.99 -2.21 4.22
C TRP A 209 17.18 -1.33 4.64
N ASP A 210 17.39 -0.22 3.97
CA ASP A 210 18.44 0.74 4.32
C ASP A 210 18.19 1.36 5.71
N GLN A 211 16.96 1.70 6.05
CA GLN A 211 16.59 2.16 7.39
C GLN A 211 16.88 1.10 8.47
N TYR A 212 16.59 -0.16 8.17
CA TYR A 212 16.87 -1.27 9.08
C TYR A 212 18.37 -1.48 9.31
N ARG A 213 19.20 -1.36 8.27
CA ARG A 213 20.66 -1.59 8.34
C ARG A 213 21.44 -0.41 8.90
N SER A 214 20.96 0.78 8.69
CA SER A 214 21.63 2.04 9.06
C SER A 214 20.68 2.90 9.86
N PRO A 215 20.37 2.52 11.11
CA PRO A 215 19.58 3.39 11.98
C PRO A 215 20.34 4.73 12.06
N VAL A 216 19.65 5.81 11.71
CA VAL A 216 20.20 7.17 11.81
C VAL A 216 20.47 7.39 13.28
N GLY A 217 21.74 7.38 13.68
CA GLY A 217 22.15 7.83 14.99
C GLY A 217 21.76 9.31 15.14
N PRO A 218 21.53 9.81 16.37
CA PRO A 218 21.21 11.21 16.57
C PRO A 218 22.28 12.05 15.85
N GLU A 219 21.85 12.94 14.97
CA GLU A 219 22.73 13.97 14.41
C GLU A 219 23.40 14.64 15.62
N THR A 220 24.67 14.40 15.78
CA THR A 220 25.49 15.19 16.72
C THR A 220 25.54 16.58 16.12
N ASP A 221 24.70 17.46 16.66
CA ASP A 221 24.77 18.89 16.43
C ASP A 221 26.20 19.35 16.82
N THR A 222 27.10 19.34 15.85
CA THR A 222 28.42 19.94 15.97
C THR A 222 28.27 21.39 15.57
N GLY A 223 28.14 22.23 16.61
CA GLY A 223 28.07 23.70 16.64
C GLY A 223 29.06 24.47 15.80
#